data_30b58a99b0f61101352313c0bbbb516a
#
_entry.id   30b58a99b0f61101352313c0bbbb516a
#
_cell.length_a   1.000
_cell.length_b   1.000
_cell.length_c   1.000
_cell.angle_alpha   90.00
_cell.angle_beta   90.00
_cell.angle_gamma   90.00
#
_symmetry.space_group_name_H-M   'P 1'
#
loop_
_entity.id
_entity.type
_entity.pdbx_description
1 polymer ?
#
loop_
_entity_poly.entity_id
_entity_poly.type
_entity_poly.pdbx_seq_one_letter_code
_entity_poly.pdbx_strand_id
1 'polypeptide(L)'
;MNITSSYVSKSLNNFNLHNKNLFLNDKKKRTRIFLIEFNGWQAIHIIFSYLLNYFKNERNCKIIAYECYDLLNRVDPPWYKKYFWKIGSKLYLKTFKIFKYFGTDKFIKPIYNEKINSDAEKIAYYFLKNKPSLKKLENFKIKNIWVGDLIYDSYLKKYALASIDLNSIQFKTFFKNSIKLYFFWYNFFKKNNV
;
A
#
# COMPACT_ATOMS: atom_id res chain seq x y z
N MET A 1 -34.79 -8.71 9.33
CA MET A 1 -33.36 -8.79 9.01
C MET A 1 -32.59 -7.51 9.29
N ASN A 2 -33.04 -6.63 10.19
CA ASN A 2 -32.44 -5.30 10.46
C ASN A 2 -31.66 -5.18 11.78
N ILE A 3 -31.67 -6.21 12.62
CA ILE A 3 -31.04 -6.17 13.95
C ILE A 3 -29.50 -6.22 13.88
N THR A 4 -28.95 -6.95 12.92
CA THR A 4 -27.49 -7.08 12.76
C THR A 4 -26.83 -5.80 12.28
N SER A 5 -27.49 -5.01 11.43
CA SER A 5 -26.95 -3.76 10.90
C SER A 5 -26.81 -2.66 11.99
N SER A 6 -27.79 -2.54 12.87
CA SER A 6 -27.76 -1.54 13.93
C SER A 6 -26.76 -1.88 15.03
N TYR A 7 -26.61 -3.16 15.38
CA TYR A 7 -25.64 -3.63 16.36
C TYR A 7 -24.20 -3.43 15.89
N VAL A 8 -23.91 -3.80 14.64
CA VAL A 8 -22.59 -3.59 14.02
C VAL A 8 -22.25 -2.10 13.95
N SER A 9 -23.22 -1.25 13.63
CA SER A 9 -23.03 0.21 13.59
C SER A 9 -22.69 0.76 14.98
N LYS A 10 -23.40 0.31 16.03
CA LYS A 10 -23.17 0.75 17.41
C LYS A 10 -21.80 0.29 17.91
N SER A 11 -21.43 -0.97 17.68
CA SER A 11 -20.11 -1.51 18.05
C SER A 11 -18.97 -0.78 17.35
N LEU A 12 -19.11 -0.48 16.06
CA LEU A 12 -18.12 0.28 15.30
C LEU A 12 -18.00 1.72 15.82
N ASN A 13 -19.10 2.36 16.19
CA ASN A 13 -19.08 3.71 16.77
C ASN A 13 -18.36 3.71 18.13
N ASN A 14 -18.63 2.75 18.98
CA ASN A 14 -17.95 2.63 20.27
C ASN A 14 -16.45 2.37 20.11
N PHE A 15 -16.07 1.50 19.18
CA PHE A 15 -14.68 1.24 18.83
C PHE A 15 -13.98 2.51 18.30
N ASN A 16 -14.63 3.24 17.41
CA ASN A 16 -14.10 4.49 16.88
C ASN A 16 -13.93 5.56 17.95
N LEU A 17 -14.89 5.68 18.88
CA LEU A 17 -14.83 6.63 19.99
C LEU A 17 -13.69 6.30 20.94
N HIS A 18 -13.53 5.02 21.28
CA HIS A 18 -12.41 4.54 22.10
C HIS A 18 -11.07 4.91 21.47
N ASN A 19 -10.86 4.55 20.18
CA ASN A 19 -9.62 4.89 19.49
C ASN A 19 -9.38 6.40 19.39
N LYS A 20 -10.42 7.19 19.16
CA LYS A 20 -10.30 8.65 19.17
C LYS A 20 -9.74 9.17 20.49
N ASN A 21 -10.24 8.67 21.60
CA ASN A 21 -9.79 9.10 22.93
C ASN A 21 -8.34 8.72 23.22
N LEU A 22 -7.89 7.57 22.72
CA LEU A 22 -6.48 7.12 22.87
C LEU A 22 -5.49 8.03 22.14
N PHE A 23 -5.88 8.69 21.06
CA PHE A 23 -4.97 9.48 20.20
C PHE A 23 -5.13 11.00 20.33
N LEU A 24 -6.03 11.49 21.20
CA LEU A 24 -6.39 12.91 21.28
C LEU A 24 -5.28 13.83 21.85
N ASN A 25 -4.36 13.32 22.64
CA ASN A 25 -3.48 14.14 23.48
C ASN A 25 -2.02 14.18 23.05
N ASP A 26 -1.69 13.75 21.84
CA ASP A 26 -0.29 13.57 21.46
C ASP A 26 0.26 14.73 20.62
N LYS A 27 0.91 15.69 21.28
CA LYS A 27 1.64 16.81 20.67
C LYS A 27 3.16 16.57 20.53
N LYS A 28 3.66 15.37 20.85
CA LYS A 28 5.11 15.09 20.80
C LYS A 28 5.62 15.07 19.35
N LYS A 29 6.81 15.65 19.12
CA LYS A 29 7.50 15.58 17.83
C LYS A 29 7.87 14.12 17.55
N ARG A 30 7.32 13.54 16.50
CA ARG A 30 7.52 12.14 16.12
C ARG A 30 8.69 12.03 15.14
N THR A 31 9.64 11.17 15.48
CA THR A 31 10.87 10.96 14.69
C THR A 31 10.86 9.68 13.87
N ARG A 32 10.00 8.72 14.25
CA ARG A 32 9.89 7.42 13.59
C ARG A 32 8.62 7.34 12.75
N ILE A 33 8.67 6.57 11.68
CA ILE A 33 7.52 6.35 10.80
C ILE A 33 7.09 4.90 10.91
N PHE A 34 5.80 4.69 11.14
CA PHE A 34 5.15 3.39 11.03
C PHE A 34 4.22 3.41 9.83
N LEU A 35 4.46 2.51 8.88
CA LEU A 35 3.66 2.38 7.67
C LEU A 35 2.62 1.30 7.83
N ILE A 36 1.37 1.59 7.46
CA ILE A 36 0.30 0.61 7.42
C ILE A 36 -0.33 0.58 6.03
N GLU A 37 -0.68 -0.61 5.59
CA GLU A 37 -1.44 -0.78 4.38
C GLU A 37 -2.92 -0.42 4.61
N PHE A 38 -3.43 0.36 3.69
CA PHE A 38 -4.82 0.78 3.69
C PHE A 38 -5.71 -0.29 3.04
N ASN A 39 -6.47 -1.00 3.85
CA ASN A 39 -7.33 -2.08 3.36
C ASN A 39 -8.74 -2.01 3.98
N GLY A 40 -9.67 -2.80 3.43
CA GLY A 40 -11.07 -2.83 3.87
C GLY A 40 -11.43 -3.99 4.83
N TRP A 41 -10.46 -4.75 5.35
CA TRP A 41 -10.71 -5.95 6.17
C TRP A 41 -10.88 -5.57 7.64
N GLN A 42 -12.06 -5.76 8.19
CA GLN A 42 -12.40 -5.36 9.56
C GLN A 42 -11.54 -6.06 10.63
N ALA A 43 -11.23 -7.33 10.47
CA ALA A 43 -10.38 -8.06 11.41
C ALA A 43 -8.99 -7.44 11.52
N ILE A 44 -8.41 -7.00 10.40
CA ILE A 44 -7.12 -6.33 10.36
C ILE A 44 -7.20 -4.96 11.04
N HIS A 45 -8.32 -4.25 10.93
CA HIS A 45 -8.52 -2.97 11.59
C HIS A 45 -8.42 -3.04 13.11
N ILE A 46 -8.95 -4.11 13.71
CA ILE A 46 -8.85 -4.31 15.18
C ILE A 46 -7.39 -4.51 15.58
N ILE A 47 -6.67 -5.38 14.87
CA ILE A 47 -5.24 -5.62 15.14
C ILE A 47 -4.44 -4.33 14.97
N PHE A 48 -4.67 -3.60 13.88
CA PHE A 48 -3.99 -2.33 13.64
C PHE A 48 -4.28 -1.28 14.71
N SER A 49 -5.49 -1.21 15.26
CA SER A 49 -5.80 -0.24 16.30
C SER A 49 -4.92 -0.39 17.55
N TYR A 50 -4.69 -1.63 17.99
CA TYR A 50 -3.81 -1.91 19.12
C TYR A 50 -2.34 -1.61 18.80
N LEU A 51 -1.85 -2.10 17.66
CA LEU A 51 -0.48 -1.88 17.22
C LEU A 51 -0.17 -0.39 17.03
N LEU A 52 -1.07 0.34 16.39
CA LEU A 52 -0.87 1.76 16.12
C LEU A 52 -0.89 2.59 17.40
N ASN A 53 -1.77 2.25 18.34
CA ASN A 53 -1.80 2.87 19.65
C ASN A 53 -0.44 2.70 20.35
N TYR A 54 0.06 1.45 20.42
CA TYR A 54 1.37 1.16 20.99
C TYR A 54 2.49 1.94 20.31
N PHE A 55 2.60 1.87 18.98
CA PHE A 55 3.67 2.56 18.27
C PHE A 55 3.56 4.08 18.37
N LYS A 56 2.36 4.62 18.43
CA LYS A 56 2.14 6.05 18.54
C LYS A 56 2.48 6.57 19.93
N ASN A 57 2.00 5.92 20.97
CA ASN A 57 2.13 6.37 22.35
C ASN A 57 3.47 5.96 22.97
N GLU A 58 3.85 4.69 22.85
CA GLU A 58 5.04 4.15 23.50
C GLU A 58 6.33 4.37 22.68
N ARG A 59 6.22 4.36 21.35
CA ARG A 59 7.38 4.47 20.46
C ARG A 59 7.49 5.80 19.75
N ASN A 60 6.57 6.71 19.99
CA ASN A 60 6.54 8.04 19.40
C ASN A 60 6.61 8.02 17.85
N CYS A 61 5.88 7.11 17.22
CA CYS A 61 5.87 6.95 15.77
C CYS A 61 4.82 7.83 15.10
N LYS A 62 5.17 8.34 13.92
CA LYS A 62 4.21 8.92 12.97
C LYS A 62 3.56 7.80 12.18
N ILE A 63 2.24 7.74 12.19
CA ILE A 63 1.48 6.72 11.48
C ILE A 63 1.15 7.22 10.07
N ILE A 64 1.60 6.48 9.07
CA ILE A 64 1.30 6.77 7.67
C ILE A 64 0.57 5.58 7.06
N ALA A 65 -0.66 5.79 6.62
CA ALA A 65 -1.39 4.81 5.85
C ALA A 65 -1.08 4.96 4.36
N TYR A 66 -0.82 3.86 3.67
CA TYR A 66 -0.55 3.87 2.24
C TYR A 66 -1.52 3.01 1.45
N GLU A 67 -1.83 3.43 0.24
CA GLU A 67 -2.70 2.73 -0.68
C GLU A 67 -1.87 1.84 -1.61
N CYS A 68 -2.16 0.54 -1.60
CA CYS A 68 -1.49 -0.46 -2.44
C CYS A 68 -2.41 -1.00 -3.56
N TYR A 69 -3.49 -0.28 -3.85
CA TYR A 69 -4.62 -0.78 -4.60
C TYR A 69 -4.34 -1.17 -6.06
N ASP A 70 -3.43 -0.46 -6.74
CA ASP A 70 -3.27 -0.61 -8.19
C ASP A 70 -2.38 -1.78 -8.63
N LEU A 71 -1.52 -2.31 -7.75
CA LEU A 71 -0.53 -3.33 -8.13
C LEU A 71 -0.84 -4.73 -7.64
N LEU A 72 -1.40 -4.87 -6.44
CA LEU A 72 -1.53 -6.17 -5.78
C LEU A 72 -2.93 -6.77 -5.85
N ASN A 73 -3.93 -6.04 -6.30
CA ASN A 73 -5.29 -6.58 -6.39
C ASN A 73 -5.45 -7.49 -7.61
N ARG A 74 -6.04 -8.67 -7.39
CA ARG A 74 -6.30 -9.68 -8.42
C ARG A 74 -7.19 -9.20 -9.57
N VAL A 75 -8.06 -8.22 -9.29
CA VAL A 75 -9.00 -7.68 -10.27
C VAL A 75 -8.95 -6.17 -10.20
N ASP A 76 -8.67 -5.53 -11.33
CA ASP A 76 -8.81 -4.09 -11.46
C ASP A 76 -10.29 -3.73 -11.27
N PRO A 77 -10.65 -3.01 -10.20
CA PRO A 77 -12.03 -2.63 -10.01
C PRO A 77 -12.45 -1.67 -11.12
N PRO A 78 -13.74 -1.66 -11.50
CA PRO A 78 -14.28 -0.71 -12.45
C PRO A 78 -13.88 0.73 -12.06
N TRP A 79 -13.71 1.60 -13.05
CA TRP A 79 -13.24 2.99 -12.88
C TRP A 79 -14.06 3.77 -11.83
N TYR A 80 -15.37 3.55 -11.76
CA TYR A 80 -16.25 4.21 -10.79
C TYR A 80 -15.94 3.78 -9.36
N LYS A 81 -15.59 2.50 -9.12
CA LYS A 81 -15.16 2.02 -7.79
C LYS A 81 -13.84 2.65 -7.39
N LYS A 82 -12.88 2.81 -8.32
CA LYS A 82 -11.63 3.53 -8.07
C LYS A 82 -11.89 5.00 -7.71
N TYR A 83 -12.85 5.63 -8.37
CA TYR A 83 -13.24 7.01 -8.10
C TYR A 83 -13.88 7.17 -6.72
N PHE A 84 -14.86 6.34 -6.39
CA PHE A 84 -15.48 6.33 -5.07
C PHE A 84 -14.50 5.99 -3.95
N TRP A 85 -13.58 5.09 -4.19
CA TRP A 85 -12.50 4.79 -3.26
C TRP A 85 -11.62 6.02 -3.02
N LYS A 86 -11.20 6.70 -4.08
CA LYS A 86 -10.38 7.91 -3.99
C LYS A 86 -11.07 9.04 -3.21
N ILE A 87 -12.37 9.26 -3.42
CA ILE A 87 -13.15 10.24 -2.67
C ILE A 87 -13.32 9.78 -1.22
N GLY A 88 -13.74 8.53 -1.02
CA GLY A 88 -13.97 7.95 0.30
C GLY A 88 -12.73 8.02 1.20
N SER A 89 -11.53 7.73 0.65
CA SER A 89 -10.28 7.82 1.38
C SER A 89 -9.93 9.25 1.78
N LYS A 90 -10.11 10.22 0.87
CA LYS A 90 -9.83 11.63 1.16
C LYS A 90 -10.77 12.23 2.21
N LEU A 91 -12.04 11.87 2.15
CA LEU A 91 -13.09 12.40 3.02
C LEU A 91 -13.34 11.53 4.26
N TYR A 92 -12.61 10.45 4.45
CA TYR A 92 -12.81 9.46 5.52
C TYR A 92 -14.25 8.92 5.56
N LEU A 93 -14.82 8.63 4.39
CA LEU A 93 -16.18 8.09 4.30
C LEU A 93 -16.21 6.58 4.54
N LYS A 94 -17.34 6.08 5.06
CA LYS A 94 -17.58 4.63 5.28
C LYS A 94 -16.44 3.93 6.03
N THR A 95 -15.91 2.85 5.47
CA THR A 95 -14.82 2.05 6.06
C THR A 95 -13.53 2.83 6.29
N PHE A 96 -13.28 3.90 5.53
CA PHE A 96 -12.10 4.74 5.68
C PHE A 96 -12.10 5.60 6.93
N LYS A 97 -13.27 5.86 7.50
CA LYS A 97 -13.41 6.62 8.74
C LYS A 97 -12.62 5.99 9.89
N ILE A 98 -12.49 4.66 9.89
CA ILE A 98 -11.76 3.92 10.92
C ILE A 98 -10.28 4.34 10.99
N PHE A 99 -9.62 4.60 9.86
CA PHE A 99 -8.20 5.02 9.83
C PHE A 99 -7.98 6.39 10.47
N LYS A 100 -8.96 7.28 10.43
CA LYS A 100 -8.91 8.55 11.16
C LYS A 100 -8.82 8.32 12.67
N TYR A 101 -9.51 7.29 13.17
CA TYR A 101 -9.53 6.96 14.60
C TYR A 101 -8.35 6.09 15.04
N PHE A 102 -7.55 5.57 14.13
CA PHE A 102 -6.28 4.89 14.44
C PHE A 102 -5.12 5.86 14.69
N GLY A 103 -5.39 7.15 14.78
CA GLY A 103 -4.34 8.14 14.92
C GLY A 103 -3.44 8.26 13.69
N THR A 104 -3.94 7.90 12.50
CA THR A 104 -3.22 8.07 11.25
C THR A 104 -2.95 9.54 11.00
N ASP A 105 -1.67 9.89 10.84
CA ASP A 105 -1.23 11.27 10.63
C ASP A 105 -1.30 11.66 9.15
N LYS A 106 -1.11 10.69 8.25
CA LYS A 106 -1.08 10.96 6.81
C LYS A 106 -1.50 9.74 6.00
N PHE A 107 -2.21 10.01 4.89
CA PHE A 107 -2.43 9.03 3.82
C PHE A 107 -1.52 9.35 2.65
N ILE A 108 -0.87 8.32 2.11
CA ILE A 108 -0.05 8.46 0.91
C ILE A 108 -0.51 7.47 -0.16
N LYS A 109 -0.44 7.94 -1.40
CA LYS A 109 -0.60 7.12 -2.60
C LYS A 109 0.66 7.25 -3.43
N PRO A 110 1.19 6.16 -4.01
CA PRO A 110 2.30 6.25 -4.95
C PRO A 110 1.96 7.17 -6.13
N ILE A 111 2.74 8.23 -6.29
CA ILE A 111 2.66 9.16 -7.42
C ILE A 111 4.02 9.13 -8.11
N TYR A 112 4.01 8.92 -9.41
CA TYR A 112 5.23 8.77 -10.22
C TYR A 112 5.48 10.06 -10.99
N ASN A 113 6.59 10.73 -10.68
CA ASN A 113 7.06 11.88 -11.43
C ASN A 113 7.81 11.43 -12.71
N GLU A 114 8.16 12.37 -13.58
CA GLU A 114 8.85 12.11 -14.83
C GLU A 114 10.17 11.36 -14.64
N LYS A 115 10.94 11.71 -13.60
CA LYS A 115 12.19 11.03 -13.28
C LYS A 115 11.98 9.56 -12.96
N ILE A 116 11.00 9.24 -12.09
CA ILE A 116 10.65 7.84 -11.77
C ILE A 116 10.21 7.09 -13.02
N ASN A 117 9.40 7.73 -13.88
CA ASN A 117 8.95 7.13 -15.12
C ASN A 117 10.13 6.83 -16.05
N SER A 118 11.01 7.79 -16.30
CA SER A 118 12.18 7.63 -17.14
C SER A 118 13.15 6.57 -16.63
N ASP A 119 13.47 6.59 -15.33
CA ASP A 119 14.37 5.62 -14.72
C ASP A 119 13.80 4.19 -14.80
N ALA A 120 12.50 4.04 -14.53
CA ALA A 120 11.82 2.76 -14.65
C ALA A 120 11.77 2.23 -16.07
N GLU A 121 11.54 3.10 -17.05
CA GLU A 121 11.53 2.74 -18.48
C GLU A 121 12.91 2.28 -18.95
N LYS A 122 13.96 2.99 -18.59
CA LYS A 122 15.34 2.59 -18.91
C LYS A 122 15.66 1.20 -18.37
N ILE A 123 15.43 0.97 -17.08
CA ILE A 123 15.72 -0.31 -16.45
C ILE A 123 14.88 -1.43 -17.07
N ALA A 124 13.58 -1.21 -17.24
CA ALA A 124 12.70 -2.19 -17.88
C ALA A 124 13.14 -2.51 -19.31
N TYR A 125 13.50 -1.51 -20.10
CA TYR A 125 14.00 -1.69 -21.45
C TYR A 125 15.27 -2.55 -21.49
N TYR A 126 16.28 -2.24 -20.66
CA TYR A 126 17.52 -3.02 -20.62
C TYR A 126 17.28 -4.48 -20.23
N PHE A 127 16.43 -4.72 -19.23
CA PHE A 127 16.09 -6.08 -18.83
C PHE A 127 15.39 -6.86 -19.93
N LEU A 128 14.37 -6.27 -20.56
CA LEU A 128 13.51 -6.93 -21.54
C LEU A 128 14.19 -7.11 -22.89
N LYS A 129 15.09 -6.20 -23.30
CA LYS A 129 15.84 -6.29 -24.57
C LYS A 129 16.73 -7.53 -24.63
N ASN A 130 17.27 -7.96 -23.50
CA ASN A 130 18.24 -9.06 -23.41
C ASN A 130 17.60 -10.45 -23.30
N LYS A 131 16.38 -10.63 -23.83
CA LYS A 131 15.61 -11.88 -23.77
C LYS A 131 15.67 -12.50 -22.36
N PRO A 132 14.92 -11.94 -21.41
CA PRO A 132 15.02 -12.39 -20.03
C PRO A 132 14.61 -13.83 -19.90
N SER A 133 15.32 -14.60 -19.07
CA SER A 133 14.91 -15.91 -18.59
C SER A 133 14.31 -15.79 -17.21
N LEU A 134 13.57 -16.80 -16.76
CA LEU A 134 13.03 -16.85 -15.41
C LEU A 134 14.12 -16.66 -14.37
N LYS A 135 15.24 -17.38 -14.50
CA LYS A 135 16.40 -17.24 -13.62
C LYS A 135 16.98 -15.82 -13.57
N LYS A 136 16.99 -15.10 -14.71
CA LYS A 136 17.39 -13.68 -14.72
C LYS A 136 16.39 -12.80 -14.01
N LEU A 137 15.07 -13.10 -14.12
CA LEU A 137 14.04 -12.37 -13.39
C LEU A 137 14.18 -12.58 -11.88
N GLU A 138 14.28 -13.84 -11.42
CA GLU A 138 14.44 -14.16 -9.99
C GLU A 138 15.64 -13.46 -9.37
N ASN A 139 16.76 -13.38 -10.10
CA ASN A 139 17.98 -12.70 -9.65
C ASN A 139 18.02 -11.20 -9.95
N PHE A 140 16.92 -10.61 -10.40
CA PHE A 140 16.91 -9.21 -10.78
C PHE A 140 17.02 -8.30 -9.55
N LYS A 141 17.96 -7.36 -9.65
CA LYS A 141 18.26 -6.39 -8.58
C LYS A 141 18.14 -4.96 -9.10
N ILE A 142 17.66 -4.08 -8.22
CA ILE A 142 17.74 -2.63 -8.40
C ILE A 142 18.55 -2.07 -7.23
N LYS A 143 19.63 -1.35 -7.52
CA LYS A 143 20.54 -0.79 -6.48
C LYS A 143 20.96 -1.82 -5.43
N ASN A 144 21.35 -3.02 -5.88
CA ASN A 144 21.75 -4.17 -5.06
C ASN A 144 20.63 -4.78 -4.18
N ILE A 145 19.39 -4.33 -4.31
CA ILE A 145 18.23 -4.92 -3.62
C ILE A 145 17.56 -5.93 -4.56
N TRP A 146 17.39 -7.15 -4.10
CA TRP A 146 16.63 -8.17 -4.82
C TRP A 146 15.15 -7.80 -4.87
N VAL A 147 14.61 -7.74 -6.08
CA VAL A 147 13.20 -7.41 -6.32
C VAL A 147 12.54 -8.36 -7.32
N GLY A 148 13.34 -9.19 -7.98
CA GLY A 148 12.87 -10.02 -9.08
C GLY A 148 11.90 -11.11 -8.64
N ASP A 149 12.21 -11.81 -7.57
CA ASP A 149 11.35 -12.81 -6.92
C ASP A 149 10.02 -12.21 -6.46
N LEU A 150 10.06 -11.03 -5.83
CA LEU A 150 8.85 -10.31 -5.40
C LEU A 150 7.98 -9.91 -6.60
N ILE A 151 8.60 -9.48 -7.70
CA ILE A 151 7.87 -9.15 -8.93
C ILE A 151 7.23 -10.40 -9.53
N TYR A 152 7.98 -11.52 -9.55
CA TYR A 152 7.50 -12.82 -10.02
C TYR A 152 6.26 -13.27 -9.25
N ASP A 153 6.36 -13.37 -7.93
CA ASP A 153 5.27 -13.82 -7.07
C ASP A 153 4.07 -12.90 -7.13
N SER A 154 4.30 -11.59 -7.14
CA SER A 154 3.22 -10.60 -7.23
C SER A 154 2.49 -10.66 -8.55
N TYR A 155 3.18 -10.95 -9.65
CA TYR A 155 2.57 -11.13 -10.96
C TYR A 155 1.68 -12.38 -10.99
N LEU A 156 2.20 -13.52 -10.53
CA LEU A 156 1.42 -14.77 -10.45
C LEU A 156 0.18 -14.61 -9.59
N LYS A 157 0.31 -13.98 -8.42
CA LYS A 157 -0.82 -13.69 -7.52
C LYS A 157 -1.85 -12.80 -8.18
N LYS A 158 -1.42 -11.72 -8.84
CA LYS A 158 -2.33 -10.75 -9.44
C LYS A 158 -3.19 -11.36 -10.54
N TYR A 159 -2.59 -12.16 -11.38
CA TYR A 159 -3.27 -12.70 -12.57
C TYR A 159 -3.74 -14.14 -12.38
N ALA A 160 -3.55 -14.75 -11.20
CA ALA A 160 -3.89 -16.13 -10.89
C ALA A 160 -3.28 -17.13 -11.89
N LEU A 161 -2.03 -16.95 -12.25
CA LEU A 161 -1.30 -17.76 -13.23
C LEU A 161 -0.40 -18.78 -12.55
N ALA A 162 -0.19 -19.92 -13.18
CA ALA A 162 0.77 -20.94 -12.74
C ALA A 162 2.20 -20.66 -13.27
N SER A 163 2.33 -19.88 -14.33
CA SER A 163 3.60 -19.54 -14.96
C SER A 163 3.59 -18.16 -15.60
N ILE A 164 4.76 -17.65 -15.96
CA ILE A 164 4.93 -16.33 -16.59
C ILE A 164 5.38 -16.48 -18.04
N ASP A 165 4.70 -15.77 -18.92
CA ASP A 165 5.24 -15.40 -20.22
C ASP A 165 5.93 -14.04 -20.13
N LEU A 166 7.26 -14.06 -20.08
CA LEU A 166 8.09 -12.83 -19.97
C LEU A 166 8.02 -11.92 -21.21
N ASN A 167 7.52 -12.44 -22.33
CA ASN A 167 7.39 -11.67 -23.57
C ASN A 167 6.01 -11.01 -23.69
N SER A 168 5.04 -11.39 -22.87
CA SER A 168 3.71 -10.81 -22.90
C SER A 168 3.71 -9.32 -22.60
N ILE A 169 2.83 -8.58 -23.26
CA ILE A 169 2.61 -7.13 -23.01
C ILE A 169 2.16 -6.92 -21.56
N GLN A 170 1.36 -7.85 -21.05
CA GLN A 170 0.87 -7.82 -19.66
C GLN A 170 2.02 -7.86 -18.65
N PHE A 171 2.96 -8.81 -18.81
CA PHE A 171 4.13 -8.89 -17.94
C PHE A 171 5.03 -7.65 -18.08
N LYS A 172 5.33 -7.22 -19.30
CA LYS A 172 6.17 -6.03 -19.54
C LYS A 172 5.60 -4.79 -18.84
N THR A 173 4.30 -4.59 -18.93
CA THR A 173 3.61 -3.47 -18.27
C THR A 173 3.67 -3.60 -16.75
N PHE A 174 3.41 -4.80 -16.22
CA PHE A 174 3.48 -5.06 -14.79
C PHE A 174 4.90 -4.85 -14.25
N PHE A 175 5.91 -5.38 -14.94
CA PHE A 175 7.31 -5.24 -14.58
C PHE A 175 7.74 -3.77 -14.49
N LYS A 176 7.41 -2.97 -15.51
CA LYS A 176 7.68 -1.53 -15.48
C LYS A 176 6.99 -0.83 -14.31
N ASN A 177 5.74 -1.14 -14.03
CA ASN A 177 5.01 -0.54 -12.92
C ASN A 177 5.57 -0.96 -11.55
N SER A 178 6.06 -2.18 -11.42
CA SER A 178 6.74 -2.66 -10.20
C SER A 178 8.04 -1.88 -9.94
N ILE A 179 8.81 -1.58 -10.99
CA ILE A 179 10.02 -0.76 -10.87
C ILE A 179 9.66 0.69 -10.46
N LYS A 180 8.57 1.27 -10.99
CA LYS A 180 8.10 2.60 -10.57
C LYS A 180 7.74 2.61 -9.08
N LEU A 181 7.04 1.58 -8.60
CA LEU A 181 6.70 1.43 -7.18
C LEU A 181 7.96 1.32 -6.31
N TYR A 182 8.94 0.54 -6.75
CA TYR A 182 10.23 0.45 -6.07
C TYR A 182 10.88 1.83 -5.92
N PHE A 183 10.99 2.62 -6.99
CA PHE A 183 11.60 3.95 -6.92
C PHE A 183 10.81 4.92 -6.05
N PHE A 184 9.47 4.83 -6.05
CA PHE A 184 8.65 5.62 -5.15
C PHE A 184 9.02 5.35 -3.69
N TRP A 185 9.03 4.08 -3.27
CA TRP A 185 9.37 3.70 -1.91
C TRP A 185 10.82 3.99 -1.56
N TYR A 186 11.75 3.71 -2.45
CA TYR A 186 13.16 4.05 -2.26
C TYR A 186 13.37 5.54 -1.97
N ASN A 187 12.74 6.41 -2.77
CA ASN A 187 12.83 7.85 -2.57
C ASN A 187 12.10 8.30 -1.29
N PHE A 188 10.98 7.67 -0.97
CA PHE A 188 10.24 7.94 0.26
C PHE A 188 11.09 7.65 1.49
N PHE A 189 11.70 6.47 1.57
CA PHE A 189 12.55 6.07 2.69
C PHE A 189 13.80 6.95 2.78
N LYS A 190 14.47 7.20 1.65
CA LYS A 190 15.63 8.08 1.61
C LYS A 190 15.30 9.51 2.11
N LYS A 191 14.15 10.06 1.71
CA LYS A 191 13.72 11.40 2.12
C LYS A 191 13.39 11.48 3.62
N ASN A 192 12.94 10.41 4.21
CA ASN A 192 12.51 10.37 5.61
C ASN A 192 13.59 9.78 6.55
N ASN A 193 14.78 9.49 6.06
CA ASN A 193 15.90 8.90 6.81
C ASN A 193 15.48 7.59 7.54
N VAL A 194 14.76 6.73 6.82
CA VAL A 194 14.28 5.44 7.32
C VAL A 194 15.08 4.34 6.66
#